data_69920d8bb18fa1cf8f0586d8b1e56acc
#
_entry.id   69920d8bb18fa1cf8f0586d8b1e56acc
#
_cell.length_a   1.000
_cell.length_b   1.000
_cell.length_c   1.000
_cell.angle_alpha   90.00
_cell.angle_beta   90.00
_cell.angle_gamma   90.00
#
_symmetry.space_group_name_H-M   'P 1'
#
loop_
_entity.id
_entity.type
_entity.pdbx_description
1 polymer ?
#
loop_
_entity_poly.entity_id
_entity_poly.type
_entity_poly.pdbx_seq_one_letter_code
_entity_poly.pdbx_strand_id
1 'polypeptide(L)'
;MVMTSMMFTSCGYEGVDAGYEGIKVNLYGDDKGVDDITLVTGAVWYNPITTAVYEYPTFVQTVDYAPFSINAKDGSSFTVDPTISLKIVDGKSAEVFKKYRKEDITEVINTTLYNYVRNAFRIQLNNYTTDELVSKREEFEKAIEERLSKELLAENFQLEQMTSGLQYPQTLVNAIDAKNAAVQEAQKAQNEVLKIKAEAEKKIAAADGEAQALKIKGDAEAEYNRKIAASLSPLIVQQMMLDKWDGKLPVYGTVPTLFKDIAGK
;
A
#
# COMPACT_ATOMS: atom_id res chain seq x y z
N MET A 1 -75.23 -37.35 29.22
CA MET A 1 -73.81 -37.53 29.23
C MET A 1 -73.23 -36.41 28.34
N VAL A 2 -72.87 -35.27 28.98
CA VAL A 2 -72.40 -34.11 28.28
C VAL A 2 -70.88 -34.26 28.18
N MET A 3 -70.38 -34.45 26.95
CA MET A 3 -68.98 -34.63 26.67
C MET A 3 -68.37 -33.22 26.53
N THR A 4 -67.76 -32.71 27.60
CA THR A 4 -67.08 -31.44 27.64
C THR A 4 -65.80 -31.61 26.86
N SER A 5 -65.75 -31.08 25.61
CA SER A 5 -64.59 -31.00 24.80
C SER A 5 -63.68 -29.96 25.44
N MET A 6 -62.62 -30.40 26.12
CA MET A 6 -61.53 -29.55 26.53
C MET A 6 -60.70 -29.13 25.27
N MET A 7 -60.97 -27.95 24.77
CA MET A 7 -60.09 -27.32 23.80
C MET A 7 -58.79 -26.95 24.53
N PHE A 8 -57.70 -27.73 24.32
CA PHE A 8 -56.38 -27.36 24.68
C PHE A 8 -55.96 -26.24 23.73
N THR A 9 -56.03 -24.99 24.17
CA THR A 9 -55.40 -23.89 23.52
C THR A 9 -53.89 -24.07 23.74
N SER A 10 -53.22 -24.70 22.79
CA SER A 10 -51.75 -24.78 22.76
C SER A 10 -51.23 -23.38 22.55
N CYS A 11 -50.75 -22.76 23.62
CA CYS A 11 -50.02 -21.48 23.54
C CYS A 11 -48.55 -21.80 23.38
N GLY A 12 -47.98 -21.43 22.24
CA GLY A 12 -46.54 -21.53 21.99
C GLY A 12 -45.82 -20.36 22.66
N TYR A 13 -44.63 -20.63 23.13
CA TYR A 13 -43.69 -19.64 23.66
C TYR A 13 -42.39 -19.73 22.84
N GLU A 14 -41.93 -18.62 22.35
CA GLU A 14 -40.64 -18.51 21.66
C GLU A 14 -39.88 -17.30 22.20
N GLY A 15 -38.61 -17.49 22.48
CA GLY A 15 -37.73 -16.42 22.95
C GLY A 15 -36.85 -15.98 21.80
N VAL A 16 -37.05 -14.78 21.31
CA VAL A 16 -36.15 -14.17 20.32
C VAL A 16 -34.81 -13.85 20.98
N ASP A 17 -33.75 -14.45 20.46
CA ASP A 17 -32.42 -14.30 21.01
C ASP A 17 -31.87 -12.88 20.83
N ALA A 18 -30.92 -12.51 21.70
CA ALA A 18 -30.24 -11.21 21.59
C ALA A 18 -29.47 -11.10 20.26
N GLY A 19 -29.70 -10.02 19.51
CA GLY A 19 -29.14 -9.83 18.18
C GLY A 19 -30.03 -10.35 17.04
N TYR A 20 -31.23 -10.79 17.36
CA TYR A 20 -32.25 -11.18 16.37
C TYR A 20 -33.51 -10.31 16.50
N GLU A 21 -34.18 -10.10 15.39
CA GLU A 21 -35.52 -9.56 15.33
C GLU A 21 -36.48 -10.68 15.00
N GLY A 22 -37.52 -10.89 15.86
CA GLY A 22 -38.58 -11.82 15.61
C GLY A 22 -39.62 -11.22 14.67
N ILE A 23 -40.03 -11.99 13.68
CA ILE A 23 -41.02 -11.62 12.67
C ILE A 23 -42.28 -12.50 12.90
N LYS A 24 -43.31 -11.89 13.43
CA LYS A 24 -44.58 -12.58 13.70
C LYS A 24 -45.50 -12.46 12.49
N VAL A 25 -45.93 -13.61 11.95
CA VAL A 25 -46.76 -13.70 10.74
C VAL A 25 -48.02 -14.46 11.03
N ASN A 26 -49.21 -13.89 10.75
CA ASN A 26 -50.48 -14.56 10.86
C ASN A 26 -50.73 -15.48 9.65
N LEU A 27 -50.94 -16.77 9.93
CA LEU A 27 -51.15 -17.81 8.91
C LEU A 27 -52.60 -17.92 8.46
N TYR A 28 -53.55 -17.54 9.34
CA TYR A 28 -54.99 -17.67 9.12
C TYR A 28 -55.72 -16.43 9.65
N GLY A 29 -56.92 -16.17 9.14
CA GLY A 29 -57.79 -15.05 9.50
C GLY A 29 -57.99 -14.05 8.38
N ASP A 30 -58.79 -13.01 8.66
CA ASP A 30 -59.02 -11.92 7.69
C ASP A 30 -57.74 -11.11 7.42
N ASP A 31 -56.83 -11.08 8.41
CA ASP A 31 -55.51 -10.43 8.34
C ASP A 31 -54.40 -11.41 7.89
N LYS A 32 -54.80 -12.44 7.15
CA LYS A 32 -53.86 -13.44 6.62
C LYS A 32 -52.85 -12.84 5.66
N GLY A 33 -51.60 -13.03 5.98
CA GLY A 33 -50.50 -12.72 5.05
C GLY A 33 -49.64 -11.55 5.47
N VAL A 34 -49.12 -10.87 4.46
CA VAL A 34 -48.00 -9.95 4.54
C VAL A 34 -48.33 -8.59 5.15
N ASP A 35 -49.61 -8.27 5.34
CA ASP A 35 -50.03 -6.92 5.80
C ASP A 35 -49.96 -6.77 7.33
N ASP A 36 -50.03 -7.89 8.08
CA ASP A 36 -49.94 -7.91 9.54
C ASP A 36 -48.66 -8.62 10.02
N ILE A 37 -47.52 -8.13 9.60
CA ILE A 37 -46.20 -8.58 10.06
C ILE A 37 -45.75 -7.62 11.15
N THR A 38 -45.61 -8.13 12.37
CA THR A 38 -45.12 -7.36 13.52
C THR A 38 -43.70 -7.77 13.89
N LEU A 39 -42.84 -6.80 14.15
CA LEU A 39 -41.55 -7.03 14.79
C LEU A 39 -41.73 -7.26 16.27
N VAL A 40 -41.09 -8.28 16.77
CA VAL A 40 -41.14 -8.69 18.18
C VAL A 40 -39.72 -8.94 18.70
N THR A 41 -39.50 -8.63 19.97
CA THR A 41 -38.22 -8.86 20.65
C THR A 41 -38.48 -9.53 22.01
N GLY A 42 -37.54 -10.35 22.44
CA GLY A 42 -37.65 -11.06 23.71
C GLY A 42 -38.68 -12.19 23.70
N ALA A 43 -39.38 -12.39 24.79
CA ALA A 43 -40.34 -13.50 24.96
C ALA A 43 -41.67 -13.25 24.24
N VAL A 44 -42.02 -14.09 23.30
CA VAL A 44 -43.22 -13.95 22.46
C VAL A 44 -44.16 -15.15 22.73
N TRP A 45 -45.41 -14.84 23.11
CA TRP A 45 -46.48 -15.83 23.23
C TRP A 45 -47.32 -15.81 21.95
N TYR A 46 -47.48 -16.96 21.33
CA TYR A 46 -48.27 -17.07 20.11
C TYR A 46 -49.00 -18.40 20.04
N ASN A 47 -49.99 -18.47 19.17
CA ASN A 47 -50.67 -19.73 18.88
C ASN A 47 -49.97 -20.37 17.66
N PRO A 48 -49.26 -21.49 17.81
CA PRO A 48 -48.51 -22.12 16.73
C PRO A 48 -49.37 -22.64 15.57
N ILE A 49 -50.70 -22.73 15.77
CA ILE A 49 -51.63 -23.15 14.71
C ILE A 49 -51.92 -21.95 13.77
N THR A 50 -52.01 -20.74 14.32
CA THR A 50 -52.49 -19.56 13.57
C THR A 50 -51.35 -18.57 13.25
N THR A 51 -50.22 -18.70 13.89
CA THR A 51 -49.13 -17.72 13.80
C THR A 51 -47.79 -18.45 13.71
N ALA A 52 -46.86 -17.92 12.90
CA ALA A 52 -45.48 -18.33 12.87
C ALA A 52 -44.58 -17.17 13.30
N VAL A 53 -43.46 -17.49 13.94
CA VAL A 53 -42.44 -16.53 14.31
C VAL A 53 -41.16 -16.96 13.60
N TYR A 54 -40.53 -16.03 12.87
CA TYR A 54 -39.25 -16.22 12.21
C TYR A 54 -38.25 -15.28 12.83
N GLU A 55 -36.97 -15.68 12.90
CA GLU A 55 -35.91 -14.88 13.49
C GLU A 55 -34.90 -14.48 12.44
N TYR A 56 -34.65 -13.18 12.33
CA TYR A 56 -33.63 -12.63 11.44
C TYR A 56 -32.51 -11.99 12.25
N PRO A 57 -31.24 -12.29 11.95
CA PRO A 57 -30.11 -11.69 12.63
C PRO A 57 -29.95 -10.20 12.24
N THR A 58 -29.75 -9.35 13.24
CA THR A 58 -29.48 -7.92 13.07
C THR A 58 -27.98 -7.58 13.18
N PHE A 59 -27.17 -8.59 13.57
CA PHE A 59 -25.72 -8.44 13.61
C PHE A 59 -25.09 -8.59 12.23
N VAL A 60 -23.86 -8.10 12.12
CA VAL A 60 -23.08 -8.16 10.87
C VAL A 60 -22.78 -9.61 10.50
N GLN A 61 -23.15 -9.99 9.29
CA GLN A 61 -22.83 -11.26 8.68
C GLN A 61 -21.79 -11.07 7.59
N THR A 62 -20.77 -11.91 7.61
CA THR A 62 -19.73 -11.92 6.55
C THR A 62 -19.98 -13.12 5.65
N VAL A 63 -20.06 -12.86 4.36
CA VAL A 63 -20.31 -13.86 3.34
C VAL A 63 -19.18 -13.83 2.32
N ASP A 64 -18.63 -14.99 2.06
CA ASP A 64 -17.63 -15.24 1.05
C ASP A 64 -18.33 -15.87 -0.17
N TYR A 65 -18.40 -15.12 -1.26
CA TYR A 65 -19.07 -15.57 -2.46
C TYR A 65 -18.15 -16.37 -3.36
N ALA A 66 -18.71 -17.36 -4.05
CA ALA A 66 -17.95 -18.12 -5.02
C ALA A 66 -17.33 -17.20 -6.10
N PRO A 67 -16.07 -17.43 -6.46
CA PRO A 67 -15.38 -16.61 -7.45
C PRO A 67 -16.07 -16.71 -8.82
N PHE A 68 -16.09 -15.60 -9.55
CA PHE A 68 -16.64 -15.51 -10.89
C PHE A 68 -15.77 -14.66 -11.81
N SER A 69 -15.83 -14.95 -13.13
CA SER A 69 -15.07 -14.23 -14.13
C SER A 69 -15.91 -13.15 -14.80
N ILE A 70 -15.33 -11.97 -14.98
CA ILE A 70 -15.93 -10.82 -15.68
C ILE A 70 -14.89 -10.21 -16.60
N ASN A 71 -15.35 -9.69 -17.75
CA ASN A 71 -14.48 -9.01 -18.69
C ASN A 71 -14.45 -7.50 -18.42
N ALA A 72 -13.26 -6.91 -18.47
CA ALA A 72 -13.05 -5.48 -18.48
C ALA A 72 -13.44 -4.87 -19.85
N LYS A 73 -13.38 -3.54 -19.94
CA LYS A 73 -13.72 -2.78 -21.16
C LYS A 73 -12.90 -3.17 -22.39
N ASP A 74 -11.66 -3.58 -22.19
CA ASP A 74 -10.72 -4.03 -23.24
C ASP A 74 -10.84 -5.52 -23.60
N GLY A 75 -11.80 -6.24 -22.97
CA GLY A 75 -12.03 -7.66 -23.19
C GLY A 75 -11.16 -8.58 -22.34
N SER A 76 -10.26 -8.07 -21.50
CA SER A 76 -9.47 -8.86 -20.58
C SER A 76 -10.36 -9.50 -19.51
N SER A 77 -10.17 -10.79 -19.23
CA SER A 77 -10.96 -11.52 -18.24
C SER A 77 -10.30 -11.44 -16.86
N PHE A 78 -11.06 -10.98 -15.88
CA PHE A 78 -10.67 -10.91 -14.48
C PHE A 78 -11.48 -11.89 -13.65
N THR A 79 -10.84 -12.48 -12.65
CA THR A 79 -11.54 -13.29 -11.64
C THR A 79 -11.75 -12.43 -10.41
N VAL A 80 -12.99 -12.42 -9.93
CA VAL A 80 -13.41 -11.67 -8.74
C VAL A 80 -13.85 -12.67 -7.69
N ASP A 81 -13.32 -12.51 -6.48
CA ASP A 81 -13.59 -13.37 -5.31
C ASP A 81 -14.06 -12.47 -4.15
N PRO A 82 -15.32 -11.99 -4.19
CA PRO A 82 -15.76 -10.94 -3.31
C PRO A 82 -16.21 -11.49 -1.97
N THR A 83 -15.70 -10.90 -0.90
CA THR A 83 -16.21 -11.10 0.48
C THR A 83 -16.90 -9.82 0.92
N ILE A 84 -18.14 -9.93 1.41
CA ILE A 84 -18.88 -8.79 1.92
C ILE A 84 -19.38 -9.03 3.36
N SER A 85 -19.38 -7.97 4.14
CA SER A 85 -19.97 -7.92 5.47
C SER A 85 -21.17 -7.00 5.42
N LEU A 86 -22.31 -7.51 5.78
CA LEU A 86 -23.59 -6.80 5.73
C LEU A 86 -24.48 -7.14 6.92
N LYS A 87 -25.44 -6.29 7.19
CA LYS A 87 -26.51 -6.54 8.17
C LYS A 87 -27.84 -6.05 7.61
N ILE A 88 -28.94 -6.53 8.20
CA ILE A 88 -30.27 -5.95 7.94
C ILE A 88 -30.30 -4.57 8.61
N VAL A 89 -30.94 -3.60 7.96
CA VAL A 89 -31.18 -2.29 8.57
C VAL A 89 -32.12 -2.46 9.75
N ASP A 90 -31.74 -1.91 10.91
CA ASP A 90 -32.48 -2.06 12.16
C ASP A 90 -33.97 -1.71 11.98
N GLY A 91 -34.87 -2.60 12.43
CA GLY A 91 -36.30 -2.43 12.29
C GLY A 91 -36.90 -2.75 10.90
N LYS A 92 -36.08 -3.23 9.96
CA LYS A 92 -36.50 -3.51 8.58
C LYS A 92 -36.67 -5.01 8.26
N SER A 93 -36.44 -5.87 9.23
CA SER A 93 -36.57 -7.34 9.04
C SER A 93 -37.96 -7.77 8.53
N ALA A 94 -39.01 -7.09 8.97
CA ALA A 94 -40.37 -7.35 8.49
C ALA A 94 -40.56 -7.02 7.00
N GLU A 95 -39.95 -5.92 6.51
CA GLU A 95 -39.97 -5.52 5.09
C GLU A 95 -39.16 -6.49 4.23
N VAL A 96 -38.01 -6.95 4.73
CA VAL A 96 -37.17 -7.96 4.08
C VAL A 96 -37.96 -9.28 3.96
N PHE A 97 -38.60 -9.73 5.06
CA PHE A 97 -39.43 -10.92 5.02
C PHE A 97 -40.61 -10.77 4.06
N LYS A 98 -41.29 -9.61 4.06
CA LYS A 98 -42.39 -9.30 3.15
C LYS A 98 -42.01 -9.47 1.69
N LYS A 99 -40.80 -9.05 1.36
CA LYS A 99 -40.26 -9.08 -0.01
C LYS A 99 -39.81 -10.47 -0.44
N TYR A 100 -39.03 -11.14 0.40
CA TYR A 100 -38.38 -12.40 0.02
C TYR A 100 -39.12 -13.65 0.47
N ARG A 101 -39.90 -13.56 1.54
CA ARG A 101 -40.70 -14.65 2.10
C ARG A 101 -39.90 -15.93 2.37
N LYS A 102 -38.67 -15.77 2.84
CA LYS A 102 -37.78 -16.86 3.21
C LYS A 102 -37.67 -16.96 4.72
N GLU A 103 -37.70 -18.19 5.23
CA GLU A 103 -37.53 -18.47 6.67
C GLU A 103 -36.08 -18.16 7.10
N ASP A 104 -35.12 -18.56 6.26
CA ASP A 104 -33.71 -18.30 6.49
C ASP A 104 -33.21 -17.17 5.57
N ILE A 105 -32.80 -16.08 6.18
CA ILE A 105 -32.21 -14.92 5.48
C ILE A 105 -30.91 -15.27 4.77
N THR A 106 -30.17 -16.27 5.27
CA THR A 106 -28.90 -16.73 4.67
C THR A 106 -29.11 -17.19 3.22
N GLU A 107 -30.30 -17.80 2.92
CA GLU A 107 -30.62 -18.16 1.53
C GLU A 107 -30.75 -16.93 0.64
N VAL A 108 -31.36 -15.84 1.12
CA VAL A 108 -31.49 -14.58 0.38
C VAL A 108 -30.12 -13.96 0.12
N ILE A 109 -29.29 -13.94 1.15
CA ILE A 109 -27.94 -13.40 1.08
C ILE A 109 -27.12 -14.18 0.05
N ASN A 110 -27.12 -15.50 0.10
CA ASN A 110 -26.31 -16.34 -0.77
C ASN A 110 -26.80 -16.43 -2.23
N THR A 111 -28.08 -16.16 -2.47
CA THR A 111 -28.67 -16.30 -3.81
C THR A 111 -29.01 -14.95 -4.44
N THR A 112 -29.88 -14.19 -3.78
CA THR A 112 -30.40 -12.95 -4.36
C THR A 112 -29.38 -11.84 -4.28
N LEU A 113 -28.75 -11.62 -3.12
CA LEU A 113 -27.75 -10.57 -2.97
C LEU A 113 -26.48 -10.86 -3.77
N TYR A 114 -26.12 -12.13 -3.98
CA TYR A 114 -25.03 -12.52 -4.89
C TYR A 114 -25.21 -11.93 -6.30
N ASN A 115 -26.44 -11.91 -6.81
CA ASN A 115 -26.72 -11.33 -8.13
C ASN A 115 -26.50 -9.81 -8.16
N TYR A 116 -26.81 -9.08 -7.07
CA TYR A 116 -26.51 -7.65 -6.94
C TYR A 116 -25.01 -7.42 -6.94
N VAL A 117 -24.27 -8.20 -6.14
CA VAL A 117 -22.80 -8.14 -6.10
C VAL A 117 -22.21 -8.36 -7.48
N ARG A 118 -22.59 -9.48 -8.13
CA ARG A 118 -22.09 -9.81 -9.48
C ARG A 118 -22.42 -8.72 -10.50
N ASN A 119 -23.62 -8.14 -10.44
CA ASN A 119 -24.04 -7.07 -11.34
C ASN A 119 -23.27 -5.77 -11.10
N ALA A 120 -23.04 -5.39 -9.86
CA ALA A 120 -22.24 -4.21 -9.50
C ALA A 120 -20.81 -4.32 -10.06
N PHE A 121 -20.15 -5.46 -9.84
CA PHE A 121 -18.82 -5.73 -10.39
C PHE A 121 -18.82 -5.70 -11.91
N ARG A 122 -19.81 -6.35 -12.57
CA ARG A 122 -19.90 -6.39 -14.03
C ARG A 122 -20.01 -4.98 -14.64
N ILE A 123 -20.85 -4.13 -14.06
CA ILE A 123 -21.04 -2.79 -14.59
C ILE A 123 -19.81 -1.93 -14.40
N GLN A 124 -19.17 -2.01 -13.22
CA GLN A 124 -17.98 -1.23 -12.96
C GLN A 124 -16.79 -1.70 -13.78
N LEU A 125 -16.53 -3.02 -13.88
CA LEU A 125 -15.44 -3.56 -14.70
C LEU A 125 -15.54 -3.14 -16.16
N ASN A 126 -16.75 -3.10 -16.73
CA ASN A 126 -16.97 -2.65 -18.11
C ASN A 126 -16.64 -1.16 -18.34
N ASN A 127 -16.51 -0.35 -17.29
CA ASN A 127 -16.16 1.07 -17.41
C ASN A 127 -14.64 1.30 -17.42
N TYR A 128 -13.85 0.35 -16.92
CA TYR A 128 -12.41 0.48 -16.77
C TYR A 128 -11.66 -0.42 -17.76
N THR A 129 -10.55 0.08 -18.27
CA THR A 129 -9.57 -0.73 -19.00
C THR A 129 -8.63 -1.43 -18.01
N THR A 130 -7.91 -2.43 -18.46
CA THR A 130 -6.91 -3.16 -17.67
C THR A 130 -5.88 -2.23 -17.03
N ASP A 131 -5.34 -1.27 -17.78
CA ASP A 131 -4.35 -0.30 -17.29
C ASP A 131 -4.95 0.63 -16.21
N GLU A 132 -6.21 1.04 -16.37
CA GLU A 132 -6.94 1.83 -15.38
C GLU A 132 -7.21 1.05 -14.10
N LEU A 133 -7.53 -0.24 -14.19
CA LEU A 133 -7.73 -1.11 -13.03
C LEU A 133 -6.44 -1.29 -12.21
N VAL A 134 -5.27 -1.28 -12.85
CA VAL A 134 -3.99 -1.35 -12.16
C VAL A 134 -3.65 0.01 -11.50
N SER A 135 -3.84 1.11 -12.23
CA SER A 135 -3.43 2.45 -11.79
C SER A 135 -4.42 3.13 -10.84
N LYS A 136 -5.73 2.82 -10.97
CA LYS A 136 -6.85 3.44 -10.25
C LYS A 136 -7.68 2.42 -9.46
N ARG A 137 -7.00 1.43 -8.90
CA ARG A 137 -7.68 0.33 -8.18
C ARG A 137 -8.58 0.85 -7.05
N GLU A 138 -8.10 1.82 -6.29
CA GLU A 138 -8.85 2.41 -5.18
C GLU A 138 -10.14 3.10 -5.64
N GLU A 139 -10.08 3.87 -6.75
CA GLU A 139 -11.27 4.50 -7.34
C GLU A 139 -12.29 3.46 -7.81
N PHE A 140 -11.81 2.38 -8.42
CA PHE A 140 -12.64 1.27 -8.87
C PHE A 140 -13.33 0.57 -7.70
N GLU A 141 -12.59 0.20 -6.65
CA GLU A 141 -13.14 -0.49 -5.47
C GLU A 141 -14.18 0.41 -4.77
N LYS A 142 -13.89 1.69 -4.61
CA LYS A 142 -14.82 2.67 -4.04
C LYS A 142 -16.09 2.83 -4.87
N ALA A 143 -15.97 2.87 -6.20
CA ALA A 143 -17.12 2.97 -7.09
C ALA A 143 -18.05 1.74 -7.01
N ILE A 144 -17.48 0.54 -6.78
CA ILE A 144 -18.28 -0.67 -6.53
C ILE A 144 -18.96 -0.58 -5.17
N GLU A 145 -18.22 -0.21 -4.13
CA GLU A 145 -18.74 -0.10 -2.78
C GLU A 145 -19.90 0.89 -2.69
N GLU A 146 -19.75 2.08 -3.26
CA GLU A 146 -20.81 3.09 -3.32
C GLU A 146 -22.06 2.59 -4.05
N ARG A 147 -21.86 1.92 -5.19
CA ARG A 147 -22.95 1.35 -5.96
C ARG A 147 -23.64 0.25 -5.21
N LEU A 148 -22.87 -0.71 -4.69
CA LEU A 148 -23.40 -1.88 -3.96
C LEU A 148 -24.11 -1.45 -2.68
N SER A 149 -23.53 -0.51 -1.93
CA SER A 149 -24.16 0.07 -0.73
C SER A 149 -25.51 0.68 -1.05
N LYS A 150 -25.62 1.43 -2.15
CA LYS A 150 -26.89 2.02 -2.58
C LYS A 150 -27.92 0.97 -3.00
N GLU A 151 -27.49 -0.03 -3.76
CA GLU A 151 -28.38 -1.12 -4.21
C GLU A 151 -28.86 -1.99 -3.04
N LEU A 152 -27.95 -2.34 -2.10
CA LEU A 152 -28.28 -3.11 -0.92
C LEU A 152 -29.18 -2.34 0.07
N LEU A 153 -28.95 -1.04 0.23
CA LEU A 153 -29.79 -0.20 1.09
C LEU A 153 -31.23 -0.12 0.58
N ALA A 154 -31.44 -0.12 -0.74
CA ALA A 154 -32.77 -0.22 -1.35
C ALA A 154 -33.48 -1.55 -1.07
N GLU A 155 -32.70 -2.58 -0.73
CA GLU A 155 -33.17 -3.91 -0.32
C GLU A 155 -33.29 -4.06 1.21
N ASN A 156 -33.08 -2.98 1.98
CA ASN A 156 -33.03 -2.95 3.45
C ASN A 156 -31.83 -3.71 4.05
N PHE A 157 -30.74 -3.82 3.32
CA PHE A 157 -29.45 -4.32 3.81
C PHE A 157 -28.43 -3.18 3.85
N GLN A 158 -27.68 -3.11 4.92
CA GLN A 158 -26.56 -2.17 5.08
C GLN A 158 -25.27 -2.89 4.81
N LEU A 159 -24.49 -2.38 3.86
CA LEU A 159 -23.12 -2.84 3.61
C LEU A 159 -22.19 -2.20 4.65
N GLU A 160 -21.44 -3.03 5.38
CA GLU A 160 -20.46 -2.57 6.38
C GLU A 160 -19.03 -2.59 5.81
N GLN A 161 -18.70 -3.65 5.06
CA GLN A 161 -17.40 -3.81 4.46
C GLN A 161 -17.47 -4.63 3.18
N MET A 162 -16.62 -4.31 2.22
CA MET A 162 -16.45 -5.09 1.01
C MET A 162 -14.96 -5.31 0.71
N THR A 163 -14.63 -6.52 0.30
CA THR A 163 -13.33 -6.86 -0.28
C THR A 163 -13.56 -7.38 -1.69
N SER A 164 -12.91 -6.79 -2.68
CA SER A 164 -13.14 -7.11 -4.08
C SER A 164 -12.56 -8.47 -4.51
N GLY A 165 -11.46 -8.91 -3.88
CA GLY A 165 -10.75 -10.13 -4.26
C GLY A 165 -10.36 -10.15 -5.75
N LEU A 166 -10.11 -8.99 -6.37
CA LEU A 166 -9.80 -8.89 -7.79
C LEU A 166 -8.46 -9.52 -8.13
N GLN A 167 -8.52 -10.58 -8.95
CA GLN A 167 -7.34 -11.31 -9.43
C GLN A 167 -7.10 -10.97 -10.90
N TYR A 168 -5.84 -10.58 -11.18
CA TYR A 168 -5.41 -10.24 -12.52
C TYR A 168 -5.09 -11.50 -13.34
N PRO A 169 -5.35 -11.49 -14.66
CA PRO A 169 -4.92 -12.57 -15.54
C PRO A 169 -3.40 -12.75 -15.49
N GLN A 170 -2.92 -13.99 -15.51
CA GLN A 170 -1.49 -14.30 -15.42
C GLN A 170 -0.67 -13.65 -16.55
N THR A 171 -1.26 -13.51 -17.74
CA THR A 171 -0.64 -12.83 -18.88
C THR A 171 -0.33 -11.36 -18.58
N LEU A 172 -1.24 -10.67 -17.89
CA LEU A 172 -1.06 -9.29 -17.47
C LEU A 172 0.00 -9.18 -16.36
N VAL A 173 -0.06 -10.06 -15.38
CA VAL A 173 0.95 -10.11 -14.30
C VAL A 173 2.35 -10.26 -14.90
N ASN A 174 2.53 -11.21 -15.81
CA ASN A 174 3.81 -11.43 -16.48
C ASN A 174 4.26 -10.21 -17.31
N ALA A 175 3.34 -9.51 -17.96
CA ALA A 175 3.66 -8.30 -18.72
C ALA A 175 4.06 -7.13 -17.81
N ILE A 176 3.39 -6.96 -16.68
CA ILE A 176 3.74 -5.96 -15.67
C ILE A 176 5.12 -6.26 -15.07
N ASP A 177 5.39 -7.51 -14.73
CA ASP A 177 6.68 -7.94 -14.17
C ASP A 177 7.82 -7.71 -15.16
N ALA A 178 7.62 -8.05 -16.44
CA ALA A 178 8.59 -7.78 -17.50
C ALA A 178 8.85 -6.28 -17.68
N LYS A 179 7.80 -5.46 -17.68
CA LYS A 179 7.93 -3.99 -17.74
C LYS A 179 8.68 -3.43 -16.54
N ASN A 180 8.34 -3.88 -15.34
CA ASN A 180 9.00 -3.45 -14.11
C ASN A 180 10.48 -3.85 -14.09
N ALA A 181 10.82 -5.06 -14.55
CA ALA A 181 12.20 -5.52 -14.70
C ALA A 181 12.98 -4.63 -15.67
N ALA A 182 12.41 -4.31 -16.83
CA ALA A 182 13.04 -3.44 -17.82
C ALA A 182 13.26 -2.00 -17.30
N VAL A 183 12.29 -1.45 -16.57
CA VAL A 183 12.41 -0.13 -15.92
C VAL A 183 13.52 -0.14 -14.86
N GLN A 184 13.59 -1.18 -14.04
CA GLN A 184 14.64 -1.32 -13.02
C GLN A 184 16.03 -1.45 -13.65
N GLU A 185 16.15 -2.19 -14.74
CA GLU A 185 17.41 -2.33 -15.49
C GLU A 185 17.86 -1.00 -16.08
N ALA A 186 16.95 -0.27 -16.72
CA ALA A 186 17.25 1.09 -17.22
C ALA A 186 17.68 2.05 -16.11
N GLN A 187 17.02 1.99 -14.95
CA GLN A 187 17.38 2.80 -13.78
C GLN A 187 18.78 2.44 -13.24
N LYS A 188 19.10 1.15 -13.18
CA LYS A 188 20.44 0.68 -12.78
C LYS A 188 21.51 1.19 -13.74
N ALA A 189 21.27 1.08 -15.04
CA ALA A 189 22.20 1.58 -16.06
C ALA A 189 22.40 3.09 -15.94
N GLN A 190 21.35 3.88 -15.74
CA GLN A 190 21.46 5.32 -15.51
C GLN A 190 22.27 5.64 -14.26
N ASN A 191 22.02 4.95 -13.15
CA ASN A 191 22.75 5.14 -11.90
C ASN A 191 24.23 4.79 -12.06
N GLU A 192 24.56 3.74 -12.83
CA GLU A 192 25.95 3.37 -13.12
C GLU A 192 26.67 4.45 -13.95
N VAL A 193 26.01 5.00 -14.97
CA VAL A 193 26.54 6.12 -15.75
C VAL A 193 26.80 7.35 -14.85
N LEU A 194 25.87 7.69 -13.96
CA LEU A 194 26.04 8.78 -13.01
C LEU A 194 27.20 8.53 -12.05
N LYS A 195 27.35 7.31 -11.57
CA LYS A 195 28.44 6.90 -10.70
C LYS A 195 29.78 7.04 -11.40
N ILE A 196 29.90 6.52 -12.63
CA ILE A 196 31.16 6.64 -13.44
C ILE A 196 31.51 8.11 -13.71
N LYS A 197 30.51 8.95 -14.03
CA LYS A 197 30.73 10.39 -14.20
C LYS A 197 31.25 11.05 -12.92
N ALA A 198 30.59 10.78 -11.79
CA ALA A 198 31.00 11.32 -10.50
C ALA A 198 32.42 10.86 -10.09
N GLU A 199 32.77 9.60 -10.37
CA GLU A 199 34.12 9.08 -10.12
C GLU A 199 35.18 9.76 -11.05
N ALA A 200 34.83 9.99 -12.31
CA ALA A 200 35.71 10.71 -13.23
C ALA A 200 35.93 12.18 -12.81
N GLU A 201 34.86 12.89 -12.44
CA GLU A 201 34.91 14.25 -11.92
C GLU A 201 35.75 14.33 -10.63
N LYS A 202 35.57 13.37 -9.72
CA LYS A 202 36.37 13.27 -8.50
C LYS A 202 37.84 13.06 -8.80
N LYS A 203 38.22 12.23 -9.78
CA LYS A 203 39.62 12.02 -10.20
C LYS A 203 40.19 13.28 -10.81
N ILE A 204 39.46 14.00 -11.65
CA ILE A 204 39.87 15.27 -12.23
C ILE A 204 40.11 16.30 -11.13
N ALA A 205 39.14 16.48 -10.23
CA ALA A 205 39.27 17.43 -9.12
C ALA A 205 40.46 17.11 -8.19
N ALA A 206 40.73 15.83 -7.94
CA ALA A 206 41.89 15.40 -7.15
C ALA A 206 43.20 15.74 -7.87
N ALA A 207 43.30 15.43 -9.17
CA ALA A 207 44.51 15.76 -9.97
C ALA A 207 44.75 17.27 -10.08
N ASP A 208 43.71 18.07 -10.27
CA ASP A 208 43.79 19.52 -10.28
C ASP A 208 44.21 20.07 -8.92
N GLY A 209 43.67 19.51 -7.83
CA GLY A 209 44.08 19.87 -6.47
C GLY A 209 45.55 19.56 -6.17
N GLU A 210 46.04 18.38 -6.59
CA GLU A 210 47.45 18.01 -6.47
C GLU A 210 48.35 18.92 -7.31
N ALA A 211 47.99 19.24 -8.55
CA ALA A 211 48.73 20.15 -9.41
C ALA A 211 48.81 21.56 -8.82
N GLN A 212 47.72 22.09 -8.28
CA GLN A 212 47.68 23.37 -7.59
C GLN A 212 48.54 23.38 -6.33
N ALA A 213 48.48 22.33 -5.52
CA ALA A 213 49.29 22.19 -4.31
C ALA A 213 50.79 22.15 -4.64
N LEU A 214 51.16 21.41 -5.70
CA LEU A 214 52.55 21.34 -6.17
C LEU A 214 53.02 22.70 -6.68
N LYS A 215 52.19 23.44 -7.43
CA LYS A 215 52.50 24.79 -7.91
C LYS A 215 52.70 25.77 -6.76
N ILE A 216 51.77 25.78 -5.78
CA ILE A 216 51.90 26.65 -4.60
C ILE A 216 53.16 26.35 -3.82
N LYS A 217 53.50 25.06 -3.65
CA LYS A 217 54.75 24.65 -2.98
C LYS A 217 55.98 25.12 -3.75
N GLY A 218 56.00 24.94 -5.07
CA GLY A 218 57.09 25.40 -5.92
C GLY A 218 57.28 26.94 -5.91
N ASP A 219 56.18 27.67 -5.95
CA ASP A 219 56.19 29.15 -5.88
C ASP A 219 56.70 29.62 -4.50
N ALA A 220 56.27 28.97 -3.42
CA ALA A 220 56.72 29.27 -2.05
C ALA A 220 58.25 28.99 -1.88
N GLU A 221 58.70 27.83 -2.38
CA GLU A 221 60.13 27.48 -2.37
C GLU A 221 60.96 28.46 -3.21
N ALA A 222 60.50 28.86 -4.39
CA ALA A 222 61.18 29.85 -5.22
C ALA A 222 61.26 31.23 -4.55
N GLU A 223 60.15 31.66 -3.89
CA GLU A 223 60.16 32.93 -3.16
C GLU A 223 61.06 32.87 -1.93
N TYR A 224 61.07 31.77 -1.20
CA TYR A 224 61.95 31.52 -0.07
C TYR A 224 63.40 31.58 -0.52
N ASN A 225 63.78 30.86 -1.60
CA ASN A 225 65.13 30.87 -2.15
C ASN A 225 65.56 32.27 -2.65
N ARG A 226 64.64 33.06 -3.26
CA ARG A 226 64.88 34.43 -3.68
C ARG A 226 65.17 35.34 -2.49
N LYS A 227 64.43 35.21 -1.40
CA LYS A 227 64.61 35.94 -0.14
C LYS A 227 65.97 35.60 0.49
N ILE A 228 66.29 34.29 0.52
CA ILE A 228 67.65 33.87 1.00
C ILE A 228 68.73 34.46 0.13
N ALA A 229 68.65 34.32 -1.20
CA ALA A 229 69.68 34.87 -2.13
C ALA A 229 69.87 36.39 -2.01
N ALA A 230 68.76 37.12 -1.74
CA ALA A 230 68.81 38.58 -1.51
C ALA A 230 69.37 38.94 -0.14
N SER A 231 69.27 38.09 0.86
CA SER A 231 69.76 38.31 2.22
C SER A 231 71.25 37.84 2.40
N LEU A 232 71.72 36.95 1.53
CA LEU A 232 73.13 36.43 1.60
C LEU A 232 74.11 37.42 1.04
N SER A 233 74.68 38.19 1.95
CA SER A 233 75.93 38.94 1.58
C SER A 233 77.10 37.97 1.55
N PRO A 234 78.21 38.30 0.77
CA PRO A 234 79.44 37.47 0.72
C PRO A 234 80.00 37.15 2.09
N LEU A 235 79.84 38.07 3.05
CA LEU A 235 80.31 37.93 4.43
C LEU A 235 79.50 36.88 5.21
N ILE A 236 78.20 36.86 5.05
CA ILE A 236 77.32 35.87 5.71
C ILE A 236 77.59 34.48 5.17
N VAL A 237 77.82 34.33 3.88
CA VAL A 237 78.16 33.02 3.28
C VAL A 237 79.50 32.50 3.82
N GLN A 238 80.49 33.39 3.97
CA GLN A 238 81.77 33.04 4.60
C GLN A 238 81.60 32.61 6.06
N GLN A 239 80.76 33.29 6.84
CA GLN A 239 80.51 32.97 8.23
C GLN A 239 79.81 31.60 8.35
N MET A 240 78.80 31.32 7.54
CA MET A 240 78.13 30.04 7.48
C MET A 240 78.98 28.85 7.05
N MET A 241 80.00 29.15 6.17
CA MET A 241 80.99 28.14 5.79
C MET A 241 81.96 27.89 6.95
N LEU A 242 82.36 28.88 7.69
CA LEU A 242 83.25 28.76 8.85
C LEU A 242 82.50 27.98 10.00
N ASP A 243 81.25 28.25 10.23
CA ASP A 243 80.47 27.60 11.26
C ASP A 243 80.21 26.11 10.99
N LYS A 244 80.22 25.72 9.72
CA LYS A 244 80.06 24.33 9.30
C LYS A 244 81.36 23.60 8.98
N TRP A 245 82.45 24.29 9.10
CA TRP A 245 83.76 23.71 8.79
C TRP A 245 84.24 22.84 9.94
N ASP A 246 84.59 21.58 9.65
CA ASP A 246 85.13 20.62 10.61
C ASP A 246 86.62 20.80 10.95
N GLY A 247 87.24 21.87 10.51
CA GLY A 247 88.62 22.21 10.79
C GLY A 247 89.64 21.43 9.94
N LYS A 248 89.22 20.63 8.98
CA LYS A 248 90.09 19.83 8.13
C LYS A 248 90.13 20.39 6.72
N LEU A 249 91.33 20.55 6.15
CA LEU A 249 91.50 20.86 4.74
C LEU A 249 91.21 19.60 3.88
N PRO A 250 90.48 19.73 2.76
CA PRO A 250 90.20 18.59 1.89
C PRO A 250 91.51 18.00 1.37
N VAL A 251 91.68 16.71 1.58
CA VAL A 251 92.91 15.95 1.22
C VAL A 251 93.07 15.78 -0.32
N TYR A 252 91.94 15.91 -1.04
CA TYR A 252 91.93 15.85 -2.51
C TYR A 252 91.00 16.94 -3.08
N GLY A 253 91.52 17.74 -4.03
CA GLY A 253 90.80 18.78 -4.75
C GLY A 253 91.38 20.16 -4.60
N THR A 254 91.00 21.11 -5.49
CA THR A 254 91.40 22.52 -5.41
C THR A 254 90.71 23.17 -4.22
N VAL A 255 91.46 23.84 -3.37
CA VAL A 255 90.96 24.66 -2.28
C VAL A 255 89.95 25.65 -2.84
N PRO A 256 88.70 25.71 -2.28
CA PRO A 256 87.78 26.73 -2.75
C PRO A 256 88.39 28.12 -2.71
N THR A 257 88.21 28.90 -3.78
CA THR A 257 88.77 30.23 -3.95
C THR A 257 88.58 31.20 -2.79
N LEU A 258 87.51 30.95 -1.99
CA LEU A 258 87.18 31.68 -0.74
C LEU A 258 88.27 31.57 0.35
N PHE A 259 89.07 30.49 0.39
CA PHE A 259 90.10 30.29 1.39
C PHE A 259 91.47 30.75 0.90
N LYS A 260 91.58 31.10 -0.38
CA LYS A 260 92.82 31.58 -0.99
C LYS A 260 93.21 32.98 -0.49
N ASP A 261 92.21 33.81 -0.20
CA ASP A 261 92.39 35.16 0.30
C ASP A 261 92.77 35.26 1.79
N ILE A 262 92.50 34.16 2.56
CA ILE A 262 92.81 34.09 4.00
C ILE A 262 94.21 33.54 4.24
N ALA A 263 94.81 32.80 3.32
CA ALA A 263 96.12 32.21 3.43
C ALA A 263 97.25 33.07 2.88
N GLY A 264 96.96 34.28 2.39
CA GLY A 264 97.89 35.19 1.73
C GLY A 264 98.08 36.53 2.43
N LYS A 265 98.38 36.50 3.74
CA LYS A 265 99.11 37.53 4.42
C LYS A 265 100.06 36.91 5.41
#